data_471942f9f97d19ec9bf503bc66485c9d
#
_entry.id   471942f9f97d19ec9bf503bc66485c9d
#
_cell.length_a   1.000
_cell.length_b   1.000
_cell.length_c   1.000
_cell.angle_alpha   90.00
_cell.angle_beta   90.00
_cell.angle_gamma   90.00
#
_symmetry.space_group_name_H-M   'P 1'
#
loop_
_entity.id
_entity.type
_entity.pdbx_description
1 polymer ?
#
loop_
_entity_poly.entity_id
_entity_poly.type
_entity_poly.pdbx_seq_one_letter_code
_entity_poly.pdbx_strand_id
1 'polypeptide(L)'
;LTATALLIAGLLLIIVLNPILTYANKTTHNNYTVFHNKTLDPTLLTKLDQATELLKASEFYNPKLHLDICSNDGSKYPKLIQALRGQAFAWGFYDKVVMQGTANYQDNYVELNGYKWNLTQLLAHEMTHCLQFDKLGFWKSKPVANIPNWKWEGYAEYVSRQNTEQKDLSKNIERLIATDKSTWEIKFGDSTIAPREYYDYWTLVQYCMDIKKMTYKQILADTTSEQAVRQEMISWFSRRE
;
A
#
# COMPACT_ATOMS: atom_id res chain seq x y z
N LEU A 1 4.14 3.57 -39.15
CA LEU A 1 4.53 2.89 -37.89
C LEU A 1 4.42 3.81 -36.66
N THR A 2 4.93 5.05 -36.71
CA THR A 2 4.91 5.99 -35.57
C THR A 2 3.49 6.44 -35.20
N ALA A 3 2.64 6.79 -36.18
CA ALA A 3 1.26 7.24 -35.92
C ALA A 3 0.40 6.12 -35.30
N THR A 4 0.55 4.87 -35.75
CA THR A 4 -0.16 3.71 -35.21
C THR A 4 0.28 3.42 -33.79
N ALA A 5 1.58 3.49 -33.49
CA ALA A 5 2.12 3.29 -32.15
C ALA A 5 1.62 4.36 -31.15
N LEU A 6 1.57 5.62 -31.58
CA LEU A 6 1.04 6.72 -30.77
C LEU A 6 -0.47 6.55 -30.49
N LEU A 7 -1.24 6.09 -31.48
CA LEU A 7 -2.65 5.80 -31.30
C LEU A 7 -2.87 4.69 -30.27
N ILE A 8 -2.12 3.58 -30.37
CA ILE A 8 -2.21 2.47 -29.43
C ILE A 8 -1.81 2.92 -28.00
N ALA A 9 -0.74 3.69 -27.88
CA ALA A 9 -0.32 4.23 -26.58
C ALA A 9 -1.38 5.16 -25.98
N GLY A 10 -2.01 6.01 -26.81
CA GLY A 10 -3.10 6.88 -26.37
C GLY A 10 -4.33 6.10 -25.91
N LEU A 11 -4.75 5.07 -26.65
CA LEU A 11 -5.87 4.20 -26.27
C LEU A 11 -5.56 3.45 -24.96
N LEU A 12 -4.35 2.93 -24.82
CA LEU A 12 -3.91 2.26 -23.59
C LEU A 12 -3.97 3.21 -22.39
N LEU A 13 -3.49 4.44 -22.56
CA LEU A 13 -3.54 5.46 -21.52
C LEU A 13 -4.99 5.79 -21.12
N ILE A 14 -5.89 5.93 -22.10
CA ILE A 14 -7.32 6.16 -21.83
C ILE A 14 -7.89 5.03 -20.99
N ILE A 15 -7.61 3.75 -21.32
CA ILE A 15 -8.12 2.61 -20.57
C ILE A 15 -7.53 2.59 -19.15
N VAL A 16 -6.22 2.84 -19.00
CA VAL A 16 -5.53 2.84 -17.69
C VAL A 16 -6.10 3.94 -16.78
N LEU A 17 -6.43 5.10 -17.32
CA LEU A 17 -6.99 6.21 -16.55
C LEU A 17 -8.50 6.07 -16.29
N ASN A 18 -9.22 5.24 -17.07
CA ASN A 18 -10.67 5.11 -16.98
C ASN A 18 -11.11 3.65 -16.79
N PRO A 19 -11.04 3.11 -15.57
CA PRO A 19 -11.40 1.71 -15.30
C PRO A 19 -12.85 1.38 -15.66
N ILE A 20 -13.75 2.37 -15.66
CA ILE A 20 -15.15 2.21 -16.08
C ILE A 20 -15.31 1.55 -17.45
N LEU A 21 -14.33 1.69 -18.35
CA LEU A 21 -14.36 1.07 -19.68
C LEU A 21 -14.20 -0.46 -19.66
N THR A 22 -13.82 -1.03 -18.51
CA THR A 22 -13.48 -2.45 -18.36
C THR A 22 -14.32 -3.18 -17.31
N TYR A 23 -15.21 -2.47 -16.62
CA TYR A 23 -16.10 -3.02 -15.62
C TYR A 23 -17.57 -2.85 -16.04
N ALA A 24 -18.40 -3.86 -15.68
CA ALA A 24 -19.83 -3.85 -15.98
C ALA A 24 -20.61 -2.96 -14.99
N ASN A 25 -20.13 -2.85 -13.76
CA ASN A 25 -20.84 -2.20 -12.67
C ASN A 25 -19.93 -1.26 -11.88
N LYS A 26 -20.53 -0.31 -11.18
CA LYS A 26 -19.91 0.52 -10.18
C LYS A 26 -20.84 0.76 -9.01
N THR A 27 -20.29 0.80 -7.80
CA THR A 27 -21.02 1.14 -6.57
C THR A 27 -20.29 2.29 -5.88
N THR A 28 -21.00 3.34 -5.53
CA THR A 28 -20.44 4.46 -4.77
C THR A 28 -20.67 4.22 -3.27
N HIS A 29 -19.63 4.38 -2.47
CA HIS A 29 -19.67 4.29 -1.02
C HIS A 29 -18.77 5.37 -0.42
N ASN A 30 -19.31 6.33 0.30
CA ASN A 30 -18.58 7.49 0.82
C ASN A 30 -17.74 8.16 -0.29
N ASN A 31 -16.42 8.23 -0.13
CA ASN A 31 -15.49 8.80 -1.12
C ASN A 31 -14.90 7.73 -2.08
N TYR A 32 -15.55 6.57 -2.19
CA TYR A 32 -15.08 5.49 -3.05
C TYR A 32 -16.04 5.23 -4.20
N THR A 33 -15.50 4.96 -5.38
CA THR A 33 -16.19 4.24 -6.46
C THR A 33 -15.60 2.85 -6.57
N VAL A 34 -16.36 1.83 -6.23
CA VAL A 34 -15.96 0.43 -6.39
C VAL A 34 -16.40 -0.06 -7.76
N PHE A 35 -15.44 -0.42 -8.60
CA PHE A 35 -15.66 -1.02 -9.92
C PHE A 35 -15.66 -2.55 -9.79
N HIS A 36 -16.72 -3.19 -10.29
CA HIS A 36 -16.92 -4.64 -10.17
C HIS A 36 -17.70 -5.24 -11.34
N ASN A 37 -17.52 -6.53 -11.61
CA ASN A 37 -18.27 -7.28 -12.61
C ASN A 37 -19.31 -8.21 -11.99
N LYS A 38 -18.98 -8.81 -10.84
CA LYS A 38 -19.88 -9.67 -10.07
C LYS A 38 -20.68 -8.84 -9.06
N THR A 39 -21.70 -9.44 -8.46
CA THR A 39 -22.41 -8.82 -7.32
C THR A 39 -21.40 -8.45 -6.23
N LEU A 40 -21.43 -7.20 -5.81
CA LEU A 40 -20.52 -6.70 -4.78
C LEU A 40 -20.87 -7.33 -3.43
N ASP A 41 -19.88 -7.90 -2.76
CA ASP A 41 -20.03 -8.31 -1.36
C ASP A 41 -20.01 -7.04 -0.48
N PRO A 42 -21.08 -6.77 0.29
CA PRO A 42 -21.16 -5.56 1.11
C PRO A 42 -20.07 -5.49 2.20
N THR A 43 -19.47 -6.63 2.57
CA THR A 43 -18.38 -6.68 3.54
C THR A 43 -17.15 -5.89 3.03
N LEU A 44 -16.92 -5.79 1.72
CA LEU A 44 -15.87 -4.93 1.18
C LEU A 44 -16.06 -3.45 1.61
N LEU A 45 -17.30 -2.95 1.62
CA LEU A 45 -17.56 -1.57 2.01
C LEU A 45 -17.17 -1.33 3.48
N THR A 46 -17.46 -2.29 4.35
CA THR A 46 -17.00 -2.26 5.75
C THR A 46 -15.48 -2.27 5.85
N LYS A 47 -14.78 -3.06 4.99
CA LYS A 47 -13.29 -3.07 4.98
C LYS A 47 -12.71 -1.74 4.48
N LEU A 48 -13.36 -1.08 3.53
CA LEU A 48 -12.99 0.27 3.09
C LEU A 48 -13.13 1.30 4.21
N ASP A 49 -14.22 1.24 4.99
CA ASP A 49 -14.39 2.11 6.15
C ASP A 49 -13.32 1.86 7.21
N GLN A 50 -13.02 0.58 7.51
CA GLN A 50 -11.94 0.22 8.44
C GLN A 50 -10.57 0.70 7.95
N ALA A 51 -10.27 0.57 6.64
CA ALA A 51 -9.05 1.09 6.05
C ALA A 51 -8.96 2.62 6.16
N THR A 52 -10.10 3.32 5.96
CA THR A 52 -10.19 4.79 6.14
C THR A 52 -9.81 5.22 7.55
N GLU A 53 -10.23 4.46 8.57
CA GLU A 53 -9.83 4.77 9.95
C GLU A 53 -8.30 4.68 10.15
N LEU A 54 -7.64 3.71 9.51
CA LEU A 54 -6.18 3.61 9.53
C LEU A 54 -5.53 4.81 8.83
N LEU A 55 -6.09 5.28 7.71
CA LEU A 55 -5.56 6.43 6.96
C LEU A 55 -5.52 7.72 7.76
N LYS A 56 -6.36 7.86 8.80
CA LYS A 56 -6.36 9.06 9.67
C LYS A 56 -5.02 9.26 10.41
N ALA A 57 -4.19 8.22 10.51
CA ALA A 57 -2.82 8.33 11.03
C ALA A 57 -1.84 8.99 10.05
N SER A 58 -2.21 9.13 8.78
CA SER A 58 -1.37 9.77 7.77
C SER A 58 -1.35 11.28 7.90
N GLU A 59 -0.16 11.89 7.85
CA GLU A 59 -0.01 13.36 7.73
C GLU A 59 -0.60 13.90 6.42
N PHE A 60 -0.81 13.03 5.44
CA PHE A 60 -1.38 13.37 4.14
C PHE A 60 -2.87 13.05 4.03
N TYR A 61 -3.50 12.65 5.16
CA TYR A 61 -4.91 12.33 5.16
C TYR A 61 -5.77 13.45 4.56
N ASN A 62 -6.55 13.11 3.55
CA ASN A 62 -7.46 14.01 2.86
C ASN A 62 -8.85 13.38 2.82
N PRO A 63 -9.80 13.78 3.69
CA PRO A 63 -11.14 13.20 3.75
C PRO A 63 -12.00 13.50 2.50
N LYS A 64 -11.51 14.37 1.60
CA LYS A 64 -12.20 14.72 0.35
C LYS A 64 -11.64 13.99 -0.87
N LEU A 65 -10.52 13.26 -0.71
CA LEU A 65 -9.94 12.51 -1.80
C LEU A 65 -10.90 11.38 -2.22
N HIS A 66 -11.31 11.40 -3.48
CA HIS A 66 -12.10 10.33 -4.07
C HIS A 66 -11.17 9.27 -4.63
N LEU A 67 -11.45 7.99 -4.35
CA LEU A 67 -10.64 6.87 -4.81
C LEU A 67 -11.48 5.86 -5.59
N ASP A 68 -10.92 5.38 -6.68
CA ASP A 68 -11.44 4.28 -7.49
C ASP A 68 -10.88 2.94 -6.97
N ILE A 69 -11.74 2.03 -6.56
CA ILE A 69 -11.38 0.69 -6.08
C ILE A 69 -11.73 -0.31 -7.18
N CYS A 70 -10.73 -0.91 -7.80
CA CYS A 70 -10.87 -1.81 -8.93
C CYS A 70 -10.77 -3.26 -8.46
N SER A 71 -11.90 -3.99 -8.44
CA SER A 71 -11.97 -5.37 -7.95
C SER A 71 -11.35 -6.36 -8.95
N ASN A 72 -10.73 -7.42 -8.43
CA ASN A 72 -10.29 -8.57 -9.24
C ASN A 72 -11.37 -9.66 -9.25
N ASP A 73 -12.45 -9.42 -9.98
CA ASP A 73 -13.63 -10.28 -10.02
C ASP A 73 -14.02 -10.73 -11.44
N GLY A 74 -13.04 -10.80 -12.33
CA GLY A 74 -13.20 -11.21 -13.73
C GLY A 74 -12.97 -10.09 -14.75
N SER A 75 -12.76 -8.84 -14.30
CA SER A 75 -12.32 -7.76 -15.17
C SER A 75 -10.92 -8.03 -15.73
N LYS A 76 -10.69 -7.52 -16.95
CA LYS A 76 -9.35 -7.53 -17.57
C LYS A 76 -8.44 -6.43 -17.03
N TYR A 77 -8.99 -5.45 -16.31
CA TYR A 77 -8.24 -4.30 -15.82
C TYR A 77 -7.10 -4.67 -14.86
N PRO A 78 -7.31 -5.51 -13.81
CA PRO A 78 -6.21 -5.95 -12.97
C PRO A 78 -5.08 -6.65 -13.73
N LYS A 79 -5.41 -7.46 -14.74
CA LYS A 79 -4.42 -8.14 -15.60
C LYS A 79 -3.64 -7.15 -16.48
N LEU A 80 -4.30 -6.11 -16.98
CA LEU A 80 -3.64 -5.03 -17.71
C LEU A 80 -2.63 -4.30 -16.83
N ILE A 81 -3.04 -3.93 -15.61
CA ILE A 81 -2.14 -3.26 -14.67
C ILE A 81 -0.98 -4.18 -14.26
N GLN A 82 -1.24 -5.47 -14.05
CA GLN A 82 -0.19 -6.47 -13.81
C GLN A 82 0.83 -6.55 -14.97
N ALA A 83 0.37 -6.50 -16.22
CA ALA A 83 1.27 -6.52 -17.37
C ALA A 83 2.15 -5.26 -17.47
N LEU A 84 1.65 -4.12 -16.99
CA LEU A 84 2.37 -2.83 -17.01
C LEU A 84 3.30 -2.64 -15.79
N ARG A 85 2.94 -3.16 -14.63
CA ARG A 85 3.60 -2.86 -13.35
C ARG A 85 4.21 -4.07 -12.64
N GLY A 86 3.93 -5.26 -13.11
CA GLY A 86 4.31 -6.51 -12.43
C GLY A 86 3.22 -7.03 -11.48
N GLN A 87 3.51 -8.19 -10.90
CA GLN A 87 2.61 -8.88 -9.97
C GLN A 87 2.73 -8.29 -8.57
N ALA A 88 1.59 -8.03 -7.93
CA ALA A 88 1.48 -7.59 -6.54
C ALA A 88 0.14 -8.06 -5.95
N PHE A 89 -0.08 -7.92 -4.64
CA PHE A 89 -1.39 -8.16 -4.03
C PHE A 89 -2.42 -7.11 -4.48
N ALA A 90 -1.98 -5.87 -4.57
CA ALA A 90 -2.71 -4.74 -5.14
C ALA A 90 -1.73 -3.68 -5.65
N TRP A 91 -2.23 -2.64 -6.31
CA TRP A 91 -1.49 -1.46 -6.72
C TRP A 91 -2.27 -0.20 -6.38
N GLY A 92 -1.67 0.69 -5.57
CA GLY A 92 -2.11 2.05 -5.35
C GLY A 92 -1.36 3.03 -6.26
N PHE A 93 -2.07 3.77 -7.08
CA PHE A 93 -1.46 4.80 -7.91
C PHE A 93 -2.46 5.90 -8.26
N TYR A 94 -1.99 7.13 -8.21
CA TYR A 94 -2.80 8.31 -8.46
C TYR A 94 -4.04 8.34 -7.54
N ASP A 95 -5.23 8.08 -8.09
CA ASP A 95 -6.51 8.00 -7.37
C ASP A 95 -7.12 6.58 -7.39
N LYS A 96 -6.34 5.54 -7.69
CA LYS A 96 -6.82 4.19 -7.92
C LYS A 96 -6.13 3.15 -7.05
N VAL A 97 -6.93 2.23 -6.51
CA VAL A 97 -6.46 0.99 -5.90
C VAL A 97 -6.93 -0.18 -6.76
N VAL A 98 -5.99 -0.95 -7.29
CA VAL A 98 -6.28 -2.08 -8.19
C VAL A 98 -5.90 -3.39 -7.49
N MET A 99 -6.91 -4.17 -7.13
CA MET A 99 -6.74 -5.48 -6.52
C MET A 99 -6.25 -6.49 -7.57
N GLN A 100 -5.21 -7.26 -7.26
CA GLN A 100 -4.70 -8.32 -8.15
C GLN A 100 -4.85 -9.71 -7.53
N GLY A 101 -4.66 -9.85 -6.22
CA GLY A 101 -4.93 -11.10 -5.51
C GLY A 101 -6.43 -11.40 -5.41
N THR A 102 -6.75 -12.61 -4.96
CA THR A 102 -8.12 -13.05 -4.70
C THR A 102 -8.52 -12.61 -3.29
N ALA A 103 -9.51 -11.73 -3.18
CA ALA A 103 -9.99 -11.25 -1.89
C ALA A 103 -10.98 -12.22 -1.24
N ASN A 104 -10.79 -12.49 0.06
CA ASN A 104 -11.78 -13.06 0.96
C ASN A 104 -12.20 -11.97 1.95
N TYR A 105 -13.37 -11.40 1.72
CA TYR A 105 -13.85 -10.25 2.49
C TYR A 105 -14.24 -10.65 3.92
N GLN A 106 -14.79 -11.86 4.11
CA GLN A 106 -15.26 -12.35 5.41
C GLN A 106 -14.07 -12.63 6.35
N ASP A 107 -13.05 -13.33 5.85
CA ASP A 107 -11.84 -13.67 6.61
C ASP A 107 -10.77 -12.57 6.55
N ASN A 108 -11.06 -11.44 5.90
CA ASN A 108 -10.24 -10.24 5.84
C ASN A 108 -8.82 -10.46 5.28
N TYR A 109 -8.69 -11.20 4.18
CA TYR A 109 -7.39 -11.33 3.51
C TYR A 109 -7.49 -11.24 1.98
N VAL A 110 -6.36 -10.96 1.36
CA VAL A 110 -6.13 -11.12 -0.08
C VAL A 110 -5.08 -12.19 -0.26
N GLU A 111 -5.37 -13.18 -1.10
CA GLU A 111 -4.45 -14.27 -1.41
C GLU A 111 -3.80 -14.07 -2.77
N LEU A 112 -2.48 -14.28 -2.82
CA LEU A 112 -1.69 -14.31 -4.03
C LEU A 112 -0.58 -15.35 -3.89
N ASN A 113 -0.51 -16.32 -4.80
CA ASN A 113 0.51 -17.37 -4.82
C ASN A 113 0.60 -18.17 -3.49
N GLY A 114 -0.51 -18.40 -2.81
CA GLY A 114 -0.56 -19.11 -1.53
C GLY A 114 -0.24 -18.28 -0.30
N TYR A 115 0.07 -17.00 -0.47
CA TYR A 115 0.31 -16.05 0.62
C TYR A 115 -0.93 -15.19 0.88
N LYS A 116 -1.19 -14.85 2.15
CA LYS A 116 -2.33 -14.06 2.57
C LYS A 116 -1.87 -12.75 3.18
N TRP A 117 -2.35 -11.63 2.65
CA TRP A 117 -2.17 -10.31 3.26
C TRP A 117 -3.49 -9.84 3.86
N ASN A 118 -3.46 -9.24 5.05
CA ASN A 118 -4.67 -8.68 5.66
C ASN A 118 -5.29 -7.62 4.73
N LEU A 119 -6.54 -7.84 4.32
CA LEU A 119 -7.22 -7.01 3.30
C LEU A 119 -7.36 -5.55 3.76
N THR A 120 -7.79 -5.32 5.01
CA THR A 120 -7.96 -3.95 5.53
C THR A 120 -6.63 -3.19 5.53
N GLN A 121 -5.53 -3.86 5.93
CA GLN A 121 -4.20 -3.26 5.92
C GLN A 121 -3.68 -3.04 4.50
N LEU A 122 -3.91 -3.99 3.59
CA LEU A 122 -3.54 -3.83 2.18
C LEU A 122 -4.27 -2.64 1.55
N LEU A 123 -5.58 -2.52 1.77
CA LEU A 123 -6.34 -1.37 1.28
C LEU A 123 -5.77 -0.06 1.82
N ALA A 124 -5.51 0.03 3.13
CA ALA A 124 -4.91 1.23 3.74
C ALA A 124 -3.51 1.54 3.19
N HIS A 125 -2.69 0.51 2.93
CA HIS A 125 -1.36 0.65 2.31
C HIS A 125 -1.47 1.28 0.92
N GLU A 126 -2.29 0.70 0.04
CA GLU A 126 -2.45 1.19 -1.33
C GLU A 126 -3.12 2.58 -1.40
N MET A 127 -4.09 2.83 -0.53
CA MET A 127 -4.71 4.15 -0.40
C MET A 127 -3.70 5.19 0.12
N THR A 128 -2.71 4.79 0.95
CA THR A 128 -1.64 5.70 1.39
C THR A 128 -0.79 6.14 0.20
N HIS A 129 -0.52 5.27 -0.77
CA HIS A 129 0.13 5.68 -2.02
C HIS A 129 -0.71 6.72 -2.78
N CYS A 130 -2.03 6.56 -2.82
CA CYS A 130 -2.92 7.56 -3.42
C CYS A 130 -2.83 8.91 -2.67
N LEU A 131 -2.77 8.91 -1.33
CA LEU A 131 -2.56 10.13 -0.53
C LEU A 131 -1.18 10.77 -0.81
N GLN A 132 -0.14 9.96 -1.01
CA GLN A 132 1.19 10.44 -1.39
C GLN A 132 1.13 11.13 -2.76
N PHE A 133 0.43 10.55 -3.75
CA PHE A 133 0.21 11.17 -5.05
C PHE A 133 -0.59 12.47 -4.95
N ASP A 134 -1.69 12.47 -4.20
CA ASP A 134 -2.52 13.67 -3.99
C ASP A 134 -1.70 14.82 -3.38
N LYS A 135 -0.88 14.52 -2.38
CA LYS A 135 -0.11 15.52 -1.65
C LYS A 135 1.12 16.03 -2.39
N LEU A 136 1.87 15.14 -3.03
CA LEU A 136 3.16 15.45 -3.65
C LEU A 136 3.01 15.82 -5.14
N GLY A 137 1.95 15.33 -5.79
CA GLY A 137 1.75 15.40 -7.24
C GLY A 137 2.58 14.37 -8.00
N PHE A 138 2.22 14.14 -9.25
CA PHE A 138 2.79 13.10 -10.11
C PHE A 138 4.34 13.17 -10.20
N TRP A 139 4.89 14.35 -10.43
CA TRP A 139 6.33 14.53 -10.65
C TRP A 139 7.19 14.32 -9.40
N LYS A 140 6.60 14.44 -8.22
CA LYS A 140 7.29 14.25 -6.94
C LYS A 140 6.92 12.93 -6.25
N SER A 141 6.21 12.04 -6.94
CA SER A 141 5.81 10.72 -6.46
C SER A 141 6.57 9.62 -7.19
N LYS A 142 6.68 8.42 -6.59
CA LYS A 142 7.20 7.25 -7.29
C LYS A 142 6.21 6.78 -8.38
N PRO A 143 6.72 6.23 -9.49
CA PRO A 143 8.11 5.96 -9.83
C PRO A 143 8.87 7.13 -10.48
N VAL A 144 8.23 8.29 -10.68
CA VAL A 144 8.84 9.43 -11.39
C VAL A 144 9.95 10.06 -10.55
N ALA A 145 9.66 10.35 -9.28
CA ALA A 145 10.67 10.83 -8.34
C ALA A 145 11.51 9.67 -7.78
N ASN A 146 12.81 9.92 -7.61
CA ASN A 146 13.75 8.94 -7.04
C ASN A 146 13.63 8.93 -5.49
N ILE A 147 12.46 8.55 -4.96
CA ILE A 147 12.26 8.38 -3.53
C ILE A 147 12.73 6.97 -3.14
N PRO A 148 13.60 6.81 -2.12
CA PRO A 148 14.00 5.50 -1.62
C PRO A 148 12.80 4.64 -1.21
N ASN A 149 12.83 3.34 -1.53
CA ASN A 149 11.73 2.42 -1.21
C ASN A 149 11.37 2.43 0.28
N TRP A 150 12.38 2.42 1.16
CA TRP A 150 12.12 2.40 2.59
C TRP A 150 11.29 3.60 3.09
N LYS A 151 11.41 4.76 2.43
CA LYS A 151 10.59 5.94 2.77
C LYS A 151 9.19 5.84 2.18
N TRP A 152 9.08 5.36 0.93
CA TRP A 152 7.81 5.30 0.21
C TRP A 152 6.92 4.18 0.74
N GLU A 153 7.41 2.94 0.69
CA GLU A 153 6.69 1.75 1.15
C GLU A 153 6.59 1.69 2.68
N GLY A 154 7.68 2.06 3.38
CA GLY A 154 7.70 2.07 4.84
C GLY A 154 6.66 3.01 5.45
N TYR A 155 6.37 4.14 4.80
CA TYR A 155 5.29 5.02 5.27
C TYR A 155 3.91 4.43 5.01
N ALA A 156 3.68 3.79 3.86
CA ALA A 156 2.42 3.11 3.60
C ALA A 156 2.18 1.96 4.61
N GLU A 157 3.22 1.20 4.94
CA GLU A 157 3.17 0.19 6.02
C GLU A 157 2.92 0.84 7.39
N TYR A 158 3.59 1.95 7.73
CA TYR A 158 3.39 2.66 8.99
C TYR A 158 1.94 3.09 9.17
N VAL A 159 1.33 3.67 8.15
CA VAL A 159 -0.08 4.10 8.18
C VAL A 159 -1.03 2.91 8.27
N SER A 160 -0.78 1.83 7.52
CA SER A 160 -1.66 0.66 7.47
C SER A 160 -1.62 -0.21 8.73
N ARG A 161 -0.55 -0.10 9.55
CA ARG A 161 -0.32 -0.96 10.72
C ARG A 161 -0.50 -0.22 12.05
N GLN A 162 -1.53 0.60 12.16
CA GLN A 162 -1.84 1.38 13.34
C GLN A 162 -2.68 0.63 14.39
N ASN A 163 -2.83 -0.68 14.29
CA ASN A 163 -3.51 -1.48 15.32
C ASN A 163 -2.64 -1.62 16.59
N THR A 164 -3.28 -1.90 17.73
CA THR A 164 -2.62 -1.96 19.03
C THR A 164 -1.51 -3.00 19.14
N GLU A 165 -1.64 -4.14 18.41
CA GLU A 165 -0.67 -5.23 18.44
C GLU A 165 0.61 -4.93 17.66
N GLN A 166 0.54 -3.99 16.71
CA GLN A 166 1.62 -3.66 15.79
C GLN A 166 2.27 -2.29 16.08
N LYS A 167 1.77 -1.51 17.04
CA LYS A 167 2.33 -0.20 17.41
C LYS A 167 3.63 -0.25 18.19
N ASP A 168 3.98 -1.37 18.81
CA ASP A 168 5.16 -1.49 19.64
C ASP A 168 6.40 -1.74 18.78
N LEU A 169 7.22 -0.70 18.60
CA LEU A 169 8.44 -0.76 17.79
C LEU A 169 9.42 -1.80 18.30
N SER A 170 9.58 -1.95 19.64
CA SER A 170 10.51 -2.94 20.20
C SER A 170 10.12 -4.36 19.79
N LYS A 171 8.83 -4.71 19.93
CA LYS A 171 8.31 -6.00 19.48
C LYS A 171 8.44 -6.21 17.97
N ASN A 172 8.31 -5.15 17.19
CA ASN A 172 8.49 -5.22 15.75
C ASN A 172 9.96 -5.50 15.37
N ILE A 173 10.91 -4.86 16.06
CA ILE A 173 12.34 -5.11 15.88
C ILE A 173 12.70 -6.53 16.33
N GLU A 174 12.23 -6.99 17.50
CA GLU A 174 12.42 -8.37 17.97
C GLU A 174 11.94 -9.40 16.95
N ARG A 175 10.71 -9.22 16.41
CA ARG A 175 10.15 -10.10 15.38
C ARG A 175 11.00 -10.11 14.11
N LEU A 176 11.48 -8.96 13.68
CA LEU A 176 12.34 -8.83 12.50
C LEU A 176 13.69 -9.55 12.72
N ILE A 177 14.28 -9.44 13.90
CA ILE A 177 15.55 -10.10 14.29
C ILE A 177 15.36 -11.62 14.43
N ALA A 178 14.26 -12.06 15.04
CA ALA A 178 13.96 -13.47 15.28
C ALA A 178 13.59 -14.25 14.00
N THR A 179 13.11 -13.57 12.96
CA THR A 179 12.75 -14.22 11.70
C THR A 179 14.00 -14.48 10.86
N ASP A 180 14.12 -15.71 10.32
CA ASP A 180 15.22 -16.08 9.44
C ASP A 180 15.35 -15.09 8.26
N LYS A 181 16.58 -14.60 8.04
CA LYS A 181 16.88 -13.62 6.98
C LYS A 181 16.67 -14.17 5.57
N SER A 182 16.64 -15.48 5.40
CA SER A 182 16.38 -16.12 4.10
C SER A 182 14.91 -16.15 3.72
N THR A 183 13.98 -15.97 4.69
CA THR A 183 12.55 -15.89 4.40
C THR A 183 12.19 -14.52 3.84
N TRP A 184 11.34 -14.51 2.81
CA TRP A 184 10.89 -13.28 2.18
C TRP A 184 9.69 -12.62 2.89
N GLU A 185 9.06 -13.34 3.83
CA GLU A 185 7.89 -12.88 4.57
C GLU A 185 8.07 -12.93 6.09
N ILE A 186 7.33 -12.06 6.77
CA ILE A 186 7.06 -12.10 8.21
C ILE A 186 5.63 -12.62 8.39
N LYS A 187 5.45 -13.67 9.19
CA LYS A 187 4.14 -14.27 9.48
C LYS A 187 3.52 -13.69 10.75
N PHE A 188 2.20 -13.51 10.71
CA PHE A 188 1.41 -13.07 11.86
C PHE A 188 0.54 -14.21 12.39
N GLY A 189 0.02 -14.04 13.62
CA GLY A 189 -0.80 -15.05 14.29
C GLY A 189 -2.15 -15.34 13.61
N ASP A 190 -2.64 -14.42 12.78
CA ASP A 190 -3.85 -14.56 11.97
C ASP A 190 -3.61 -15.25 10.62
N SER A 191 -2.46 -15.87 10.43
CA SER A 191 -2.03 -16.51 9.19
C SER A 191 -1.81 -15.55 8.01
N THR A 192 -1.81 -14.26 8.24
CA THR A 192 -1.40 -13.26 7.24
C THR A 192 0.10 -13.02 7.26
N ILE A 193 0.60 -12.37 6.22
CA ILE A 193 2.02 -12.06 6.09
C ILE A 193 2.24 -10.57 5.82
N ALA A 194 3.49 -10.12 6.04
CA ALA A 194 4.06 -8.95 5.37
C ALA A 194 5.31 -9.37 4.60
N PRO A 195 5.59 -8.82 3.42
CA PRO A 195 6.91 -8.95 2.81
C PRO A 195 7.97 -8.47 3.79
N ARG A 196 9.04 -9.26 3.99
CA ARG A 196 10.08 -8.95 4.97
C ARG A 196 10.72 -7.58 4.72
N GLU A 197 10.95 -7.26 3.45
CA GLU A 197 11.52 -5.97 3.05
C GLU A 197 10.60 -4.81 3.47
N TYR A 198 9.29 -4.91 3.24
CA TYR A 198 8.32 -3.88 3.62
C TYR A 198 8.17 -3.77 5.13
N TYR A 199 8.21 -4.91 5.84
CA TYR A 199 8.21 -4.93 7.30
C TYR A 199 9.42 -4.20 7.88
N ASP A 200 10.59 -4.42 7.32
CA ASP A 200 11.82 -3.74 7.69
C ASP A 200 11.72 -2.22 7.42
N TYR A 201 11.27 -1.82 6.24
CA TYR A 201 11.02 -0.41 5.90
C TYR A 201 10.03 0.26 6.87
N TRP A 202 8.99 -0.47 7.27
CA TRP A 202 8.08 0.00 8.30
C TRP A 202 8.78 0.30 9.62
N THR A 203 9.63 -0.60 10.13
CA THR A 203 10.35 -0.35 11.39
C THR A 203 11.24 0.88 11.32
N LEU A 204 11.88 1.14 10.18
CA LEU A 204 12.69 2.33 9.96
C LEU A 204 11.85 3.62 10.00
N VAL A 205 10.72 3.63 9.29
CA VAL A 205 9.81 4.79 9.31
C VAL A 205 9.20 4.96 10.69
N GLN A 206 8.78 3.89 11.34
CA GLN A 206 8.25 3.94 12.71
C GLN A 206 9.30 4.50 13.68
N TYR A 207 10.55 4.09 13.59
CA TYR A 207 11.65 4.66 14.39
C TYR A 207 11.79 6.18 14.16
N CYS A 208 11.79 6.61 12.91
CA CYS A 208 11.89 8.03 12.58
C CYS A 208 10.70 8.83 13.14
N MET A 209 9.47 8.33 12.98
CA MET A 209 8.27 9.04 13.41
C MET A 209 8.04 8.96 14.91
N ASP A 210 8.12 7.75 15.51
CA ASP A 210 7.73 7.54 16.91
C ASP A 210 8.85 7.87 17.88
N ILE A 211 10.12 7.67 17.52
CA ILE A 211 11.27 7.90 18.39
C ILE A 211 11.98 9.21 18.09
N LYS A 212 12.35 9.45 16.82
CA LYS A 212 13.01 10.72 16.41
C LYS A 212 12.01 11.88 16.28
N LYS A 213 10.70 11.62 16.35
CA LYS A 213 9.62 12.62 16.23
C LYS A 213 9.66 13.42 14.91
N MET A 214 10.13 12.77 13.85
CA MET A 214 10.14 13.38 12.53
C MET A 214 8.75 13.30 11.90
N THR A 215 8.36 14.34 11.17
CA THR A 215 7.22 14.27 10.25
C THR A 215 7.60 13.48 9.00
N TYR A 216 6.61 12.94 8.29
CA TYR A 216 6.90 12.25 7.03
C TYR A 216 7.54 13.18 5.98
N LYS A 217 7.14 14.45 5.94
CA LYS A 217 7.82 15.45 5.09
C LYS A 217 9.30 15.61 5.44
N GLN A 218 9.64 15.57 6.71
CA GLN A 218 11.05 15.62 7.15
C GLN A 218 11.79 14.34 6.74
N ILE A 219 11.16 13.18 6.87
CA ILE A 219 11.73 11.90 6.41
C ILE A 219 12.01 11.94 4.89
N LEU A 220 11.08 12.47 4.09
CA LEU A 220 11.28 12.61 2.64
C LEU A 220 12.45 13.55 2.30
N ALA A 221 12.63 14.62 3.05
CA ALA A 221 13.69 15.62 2.83
C ALA A 221 15.06 15.20 3.41
N ASP A 222 15.08 14.28 4.38
CA ASP A 222 16.30 13.80 5.02
C ASP A 222 17.15 13.01 4.00
N THR A 223 18.46 13.24 3.98
CA THR A 223 19.42 12.56 3.11
C THR A 223 20.11 11.38 3.79
N THR A 224 19.79 11.10 5.04
CA THR A 224 20.34 9.95 5.78
C THR A 224 20.00 8.65 5.06
N SER A 225 21.02 7.82 4.84
CA SER A 225 20.85 6.54 4.14
C SER A 225 20.02 5.56 4.97
N GLU A 226 19.34 4.63 4.31
CA GLU A 226 18.61 3.53 4.94
C GLU A 226 19.48 2.79 5.96
N GLN A 227 20.72 2.46 5.58
CA GLN A 227 21.66 1.75 6.45
C GLN A 227 22.00 2.55 7.72
N ALA A 228 22.20 3.86 7.61
CA ALA A 228 22.49 4.72 8.75
C ALA A 228 21.29 4.79 9.71
N VAL A 229 20.07 4.97 9.19
CA VAL A 229 18.85 4.93 10.01
C VAL A 229 18.68 3.59 10.72
N ARG A 230 18.98 2.48 10.01
CA ARG A 230 18.93 1.13 10.60
C ARG A 230 19.93 0.97 11.75
N GLN A 231 21.15 1.45 11.60
CA GLN A 231 22.17 1.41 12.65
C GLN A 231 21.75 2.24 13.87
N GLU A 232 21.19 3.43 13.65
CA GLU A 232 20.63 4.27 14.73
C GLU A 232 19.49 3.54 15.47
N MET A 233 18.56 2.95 14.74
CA MET A 233 17.43 2.19 15.31
C MET A 233 17.89 1.01 16.15
N ILE A 234 18.82 0.19 15.64
CA ILE A 234 19.35 -0.97 16.39
C ILE A 234 20.13 -0.48 17.61
N SER A 235 20.93 0.58 17.52
CA SER A 235 21.65 1.16 18.64
C SER A 235 20.71 1.72 19.71
N TRP A 236 19.57 2.29 19.31
CA TRP A 236 18.52 2.72 20.21
C TRP A 236 17.86 1.52 20.93
N PHE A 237 17.54 0.47 20.18
CA PHE A 237 16.92 -0.75 20.71
C PHE A 237 17.81 -1.44 21.74
N SER A 238 19.11 -1.67 21.43
CA SER A 238 20.07 -2.34 22.31
C SER A 238 20.37 -1.58 23.62
N ARG A 239 20.03 -0.29 23.72
CA ARG A 239 20.19 0.47 24.99
C ARG A 239 18.99 0.35 25.93
N ARG A 240 17.95 -0.35 25.53
CA ARG A 240 16.71 -0.54 26.30
C ARG A 240 16.62 -1.94 26.93
N GLU A 241 17.41 -2.88 26.43
CA GLU A 241 17.65 -4.18 27.07
C GLU A 241 18.65 -4.03 28.23
#